data_9bdbf4b47c22f7c8d51318a7f3b4a311
#
_entry.id   9bdbf4b47c22f7c8d51318a7f3b4a311
#
_cell.length_a   1.000
_cell.length_b   1.000
_cell.length_c   1.000
_cell.angle_alpha   90.00
_cell.angle_beta   90.00
_cell.angle_gamma   90.00
#
_symmetry.space_group_name_H-M   'P 1'
#
loop_
_entity.id
_entity.type
_entity.pdbx_description
1 polymer ?
#
loop_
_entity_poly.entity_id
_entity_poly.type
_entity_poly.pdbx_seq_one_letter_code
_entity_poly.pdbx_strand_id
1 'polypeptide(L)'
;EIVNWSFKSVNYQRNSRIGMGQAAVRSRLSFQVVYRANAWAALVKWILPLAIVMLLMLLTPNLSSTLASDRLGIPPVVMLTVVFLQQSYRETLPTLPYLTFLDGLYAFSYVVTLSFFVLFIWAYNRMDAIEEQNRAALVRRIDGWDQRLQQFSLIGYGLLVILAWWRF
;
A
#
# COMPACT_ATOMS: atom_id res chain seq x y z
N GLU A 1 -21.06 -7.12 8.29
CA GLU A 1 -21.84 -7.74 9.37
C GLU A 1 -21.89 -6.77 10.55
N ILE A 2 -23.13 -6.31 10.90
CA ILE A 2 -23.36 -5.38 12.01
C ILE A 2 -23.29 -6.23 13.29
N VAL A 3 -22.15 -6.23 13.97
CA VAL A 3 -21.90 -7.11 15.11
C VAL A 3 -22.43 -6.55 16.44
N ASN A 4 -22.64 -5.25 16.56
CA ASN A 4 -23.26 -4.67 17.75
C ASN A 4 -23.69 -3.21 17.51
N TRP A 5 -24.96 -2.90 17.73
CA TRP A 5 -25.45 -1.55 17.79
C TRP A 5 -25.95 -1.28 19.20
N SER A 6 -25.33 -0.32 19.86
CA SER A 6 -25.80 0.16 21.15
C SER A 6 -26.37 1.55 20.98
N PHE A 7 -27.61 1.74 21.37
CA PHE A 7 -28.21 3.06 21.54
C PHE A 7 -27.57 3.74 22.75
N LYS A 8 -26.78 4.79 22.54
CA LYS A 8 -26.07 5.42 23.64
C LYS A 8 -26.78 6.64 24.24
N SER A 9 -27.68 7.32 23.57
CA SER A 9 -28.61 8.29 24.13
C SER A 9 -29.49 8.97 23.09
N VAL A 10 -30.73 9.22 23.41
CA VAL A 10 -31.58 10.19 22.71
C VAL A 10 -31.57 11.45 23.54
N ASN A 11 -30.82 12.47 23.18
CA ASN A 11 -30.87 13.77 23.83
C ASN A 11 -32.00 14.61 23.22
N TYR A 12 -33.08 14.74 23.94
CA TYR A 12 -34.17 15.66 23.62
C TYR A 12 -33.81 17.05 24.17
N GLN A 13 -33.27 17.94 23.36
CA GLN A 13 -33.08 19.33 23.73
C GLN A 13 -34.30 20.15 23.25
N ARG A 14 -35.23 20.37 24.14
CA ARG A 14 -36.32 21.32 23.95
C ARG A 14 -35.83 22.71 24.32
N ASN A 15 -35.34 23.48 23.36
CA ASN A 15 -35.01 24.89 23.57
C ASN A 15 -36.30 25.72 23.48
N SER A 16 -36.98 25.96 24.60
CA SER A 16 -38.04 26.95 24.73
C SER A 16 -37.42 28.26 25.17
N ARG A 17 -36.90 29.06 24.26
CA ARG A 17 -36.70 30.50 24.49
C ARG A 17 -37.91 31.24 23.94
N ILE A 18 -38.78 31.68 24.82
CA ILE A 18 -39.82 32.64 24.55
C ILE A 18 -39.13 34.00 24.44
N GLY A 19 -38.84 34.44 23.23
CA GLY A 19 -38.41 35.79 22.90
C GLY A 19 -39.00 36.14 21.55
N MET A 20 -39.60 37.31 21.46
CA MET A 20 -40.36 37.82 20.31
C MET A 20 -39.55 37.73 19.01
N GLY A 21 -39.91 36.78 18.19
CA GLY A 21 -39.35 36.48 16.88
C GLY A 21 -39.63 35.00 16.60
N GLN A 22 -40.31 34.72 15.49
CA GLN A 22 -40.68 33.35 15.10
C GLN A 22 -39.43 32.46 14.99
N ALA A 23 -38.95 31.93 16.10
CA ALA A 23 -37.95 30.88 16.12
C ALA A 23 -38.67 29.55 15.84
N ALA A 24 -38.62 29.08 14.63
CA ALA A 24 -39.07 27.75 14.27
C ALA A 24 -38.37 26.71 15.19
N VAL A 25 -39.16 26.09 16.06
CA VAL A 25 -38.69 24.99 16.92
C VAL A 25 -38.40 23.80 16.00
N ARG A 26 -37.13 23.62 15.65
CA ARG A 26 -36.69 22.43 14.90
C ARG A 26 -36.35 21.36 15.91
N SER A 27 -37.11 20.28 15.93
CA SER A 27 -36.73 19.07 16.63
C SER A 27 -35.61 18.37 15.83
N ARG A 28 -34.43 18.24 16.42
CA ARG A 28 -33.30 17.55 15.82
C ARG A 28 -33.17 16.17 16.47
N LEU A 29 -33.43 15.12 15.70
CA LEU A 29 -33.18 13.76 16.11
C LEU A 29 -31.77 13.40 15.60
N SER A 30 -30.83 13.09 16.47
CA SER A 30 -29.52 12.61 16.10
C SER A 30 -29.36 11.13 16.48
N PHE A 31 -29.13 10.29 15.50
CA PHE A 31 -28.79 8.89 15.69
C PHE A 31 -27.28 8.73 15.62
N GLN A 32 -26.68 8.16 16.64
CA GLN A 32 -25.27 7.82 16.65
C GLN A 32 -25.12 6.32 16.49
N VAL A 33 -24.66 5.88 15.31
CA VAL A 33 -24.37 4.47 15.03
C VAL A 33 -22.88 4.24 15.20
N VAL A 34 -22.52 3.44 16.17
CA VAL A 34 -21.12 3.07 16.41
C VAL A 34 -20.79 1.79 15.64
N TYR A 35 -19.98 1.90 14.59
CA TYR A 35 -19.48 0.76 13.84
C TYR A 35 -18.16 0.30 14.46
N ARG A 36 -18.09 -0.96 14.86
CA ARG A 36 -16.81 -1.62 15.17
C ARG A 36 -16.38 -2.43 13.95
N ALA A 37 -15.44 -1.91 13.19
CA ALA A 37 -14.78 -2.67 12.14
C ALA A 37 -13.71 -3.58 12.77
N ASN A 38 -13.68 -4.84 12.37
CA ASN A 38 -12.58 -5.73 12.76
C ASN A 38 -11.34 -5.36 11.92
N ALA A 39 -10.45 -4.57 12.51
CA ALA A 39 -9.24 -4.07 11.85
C ALA A 39 -8.37 -5.22 11.33
N TRP A 40 -8.32 -6.35 12.03
CA TRP A 40 -7.57 -7.53 11.60
C TRP A 40 -8.11 -8.14 10.30
N ALA A 41 -9.42 -8.26 10.16
CA ALA A 41 -10.02 -8.77 8.94
C ALA A 41 -9.78 -7.85 7.74
N ALA A 42 -9.84 -6.53 7.94
CA ALA A 42 -9.51 -5.55 6.90
C ALA A 42 -8.03 -5.62 6.49
N LEU A 43 -7.13 -5.78 7.46
CA LEU A 43 -5.69 -5.89 7.23
C LEU A 43 -5.37 -7.13 6.40
N VAL A 44 -5.90 -8.29 6.78
CA VAL A 44 -5.69 -9.55 6.04
C VAL A 44 -6.28 -9.44 4.63
N LYS A 45 -7.46 -8.86 4.48
CA LYS A 45 -8.12 -8.76 3.16
C LYS A 45 -7.35 -7.88 2.17
N TRP A 46 -6.77 -6.76 2.62
CA TRP A 46 -6.22 -5.75 1.73
C TRP A 46 -4.70 -5.68 1.69
N ILE A 47 -4.04 -5.95 2.82
CA ILE A 47 -2.57 -5.87 2.91
C ILE A 47 -1.92 -7.20 2.53
N LEU A 48 -2.51 -8.33 2.89
CA LEU A 48 -1.89 -9.63 2.64
C LEU A 48 -1.62 -9.89 1.15
N PRO A 49 -2.57 -9.67 0.20
CA PRO A 49 -2.30 -9.90 -1.21
C PRO A 49 -1.17 -9.01 -1.74
N LEU A 50 -1.16 -7.73 -1.35
CA LEU A 50 -0.09 -6.80 -1.71
C LEU A 50 1.25 -7.24 -1.13
N ALA A 51 1.27 -7.65 0.14
CA ALA A 51 2.49 -8.13 0.81
C ALA A 51 3.09 -9.36 0.11
N ILE A 52 2.25 -10.32 -0.31
CA ILE A 52 2.70 -11.51 -1.05
C ILE A 52 3.32 -11.11 -2.39
N VAL A 53 2.66 -10.25 -3.16
CA VAL A 53 3.16 -9.79 -4.47
C VAL A 53 4.48 -9.04 -4.31
N MET A 54 4.58 -8.15 -3.33
CA MET A 54 5.81 -7.41 -3.06
C MET A 54 6.92 -8.28 -2.49
N LEU A 55 6.58 -9.31 -1.71
CA LEU A 55 7.56 -10.31 -1.25
C LEU A 55 8.17 -11.06 -2.44
N LEU A 56 7.35 -11.51 -3.40
CA LEU A 56 7.83 -12.14 -4.62
C LEU A 56 8.76 -11.20 -5.41
N MET A 57 8.41 -9.92 -5.52
CA MET A 57 9.26 -8.92 -6.16
C MET A 57 10.59 -8.75 -5.43
N LEU A 58 10.58 -8.70 -4.10
CA LEU A 58 11.78 -8.56 -3.28
C LEU A 58 12.66 -9.82 -3.28
N LEU A 59 12.11 -10.99 -3.60
CA LEU A 59 12.87 -12.22 -3.77
C LEU A 59 13.56 -12.32 -5.15
N THR A 60 13.11 -11.55 -6.14
CA THR A 60 13.66 -11.58 -7.50
C THR A 60 15.18 -11.32 -7.56
N PRO A 61 15.78 -10.41 -6.78
CA PRO A 61 17.22 -10.21 -6.75
C PRO A 61 18.04 -11.43 -6.32
N ASN A 62 17.43 -12.37 -5.60
CA ASN A 62 18.09 -13.59 -5.16
C ASN A 62 18.23 -14.65 -6.30
N LEU A 63 17.54 -14.44 -7.43
CA LEU A 63 17.82 -15.24 -8.63
C LEU A 63 19.19 -14.88 -9.17
N SER A 64 19.87 -15.87 -9.77
CA SER A 64 21.18 -15.65 -10.39
C SER A 64 21.09 -14.56 -11.46
N SER A 65 22.07 -13.64 -11.46
CA SER A 65 22.19 -12.59 -12.48
C SER A 65 22.40 -13.15 -13.90
N THR A 66 22.75 -14.43 -14.03
CA THR A 66 22.86 -15.12 -15.33
C THR A 66 21.49 -15.28 -16.00
N LEU A 67 20.39 -15.24 -15.23
CA LEU A 67 19.00 -15.28 -15.71
C LEU A 67 18.42 -13.87 -15.89
N ALA A 68 19.23 -12.93 -16.38
CA ALA A 68 18.86 -11.52 -16.48
C ALA A 68 17.60 -11.29 -17.33
N SER A 69 17.37 -12.07 -18.39
CA SER A 69 16.16 -12.02 -19.22
C SER A 69 14.91 -12.37 -18.43
N ASP A 70 14.96 -13.41 -17.61
CA ASP A 70 13.83 -13.89 -16.82
C ASP A 70 13.49 -12.91 -15.71
N ARG A 71 14.52 -12.33 -15.07
CA ARG A 71 14.37 -11.27 -14.06
C ARG A 71 13.70 -10.02 -14.62
N LEU A 72 13.94 -9.69 -15.89
CA LEU A 72 13.36 -8.51 -16.55
C LEU A 72 11.85 -8.65 -16.77
N GLY A 73 11.34 -9.86 -16.92
CA GLY A 73 9.91 -10.15 -17.11
C GLY A 73 9.05 -10.00 -15.85
N ILE A 74 9.66 -10.10 -14.66
CA ILE A 74 8.91 -10.12 -13.39
C ILE A 74 8.32 -8.75 -13.01
N PRO A 75 9.06 -7.61 -13.02
CA PRO A 75 8.55 -6.33 -12.57
C PRO A 75 7.30 -5.83 -13.32
N PRO A 76 7.17 -5.95 -14.66
CA PRO A 76 5.96 -5.55 -15.35
C PRO A 76 4.72 -6.32 -14.91
N VAL A 77 4.87 -7.64 -14.67
CA VAL A 77 3.77 -8.48 -14.18
C VAL A 77 3.37 -8.09 -12.75
N VAL A 78 4.35 -7.87 -11.88
CA VAL A 78 4.12 -7.39 -10.51
C VAL A 78 3.42 -6.04 -10.54
N MET A 79 3.87 -5.11 -11.37
CA MET A 79 3.27 -3.78 -11.49
C MET A 79 1.80 -3.85 -11.93
N LEU A 80 1.49 -4.67 -12.94
CA LEU A 80 0.12 -4.90 -13.37
C LEU A 80 -0.74 -5.48 -12.24
N THR A 81 -0.22 -6.45 -11.51
CA THR A 81 -0.91 -7.06 -10.36
C THR A 81 -1.19 -6.03 -9.27
N VAL A 82 -0.22 -5.18 -8.93
CA VAL A 82 -0.39 -4.10 -7.94
C VAL A 82 -1.46 -3.09 -8.38
N VAL A 83 -1.52 -2.75 -9.68
CA VAL A 83 -2.57 -1.89 -10.24
C VAL A 83 -3.95 -2.53 -10.04
N PHE A 84 -4.13 -3.80 -10.38
CA PHE A 84 -5.39 -4.50 -10.20
C PHE A 84 -5.81 -4.61 -8.72
N LEU A 85 -4.87 -4.88 -7.83
CA LEU A 85 -5.14 -4.90 -6.39
C LEU A 85 -5.59 -3.52 -5.88
N GLN A 86 -4.95 -2.44 -6.34
CA GLN A 86 -5.34 -1.08 -5.98
C GLN A 86 -6.73 -0.75 -6.51
N GLN A 87 -7.04 -1.13 -7.75
CA GLN A 87 -8.36 -0.91 -8.34
C GLN A 87 -9.45 -1.63 -7.55
N SER A 88 -9.26 -2.92 -7.26
CA SER A 88 -10.19 -3.72 -6.44
C SER A 88 -10.42 -3.13 -5.06
N TYR A 89 -9.37 -2.60 -4.43
CA TYR A 89 -9.48 -1.90 -3.17
C TYR A 89 -10.32 -0.62 -3.29
N ARG A 90 -10.08 0.20 -4.32
CA ARG A 90 -10.79 1.47 -4.52
C ARG A 90 -12.27 1.28 -4.84
N GLU A 91 -12.64 0.23 -5.55
CA GLU A 91 -14.03 -0.09 -5.89
C GLU A 91 -14.89 -0.44 -4.66
N THR A 92 -14.27 -0.93 -3.60
CA THR A 92 -14.98 -1.30 -2.35
C THR A 92 -15.12 -0.16 -1.37
N LEU A 93 -14.41 0.96 -1.58
CA LEU A 93 -14.48 2.14 -0.70
C LEU A 93 -15.35 3.23 -1.32
N PRO A 94 -16.08 3.98 -0.48
CA PRO A 94 -16.68 5.22 -0.95
C PRO A 94 -15.59 6.20 -1.40
N THR A 95 -15.91 7.08 -2.35
CA THR A 95 -14.98 8.12 -2.84
C THR A 95 -14.54 9.04 -1.70
N LEU A 96 -13.35 8.81 -1.18
CA LEU A 96 -12.77 9.61 -0.12
C LEU A 96 -11.92 10.74 -0.73
N PRO A 97 -12.08 11.99 -0.29
CA PRO A 97 -11.32 13.13 -0.81
C PRO A 97 -9.89 13.22 -0.25
N TYR A 98 -9.43 12.25 0.52
CA TYR A 98 -8.10 12.22 1.14
C TYR A 98 -7.38 10.89 0.87
N LEU A 99 -6.06 10.95 0.85
CA LEU A 99 -5.20 9.79 0.69
C LEU A 99 -5.25 8.90 1.94
N THR A 100 -5.55 7.64 1.73
CA THR A 100 -5.52 6.63 2.79
C THR A 100 -4.09 6.10 2.99
N PHE A 101 -3.83 5.47 4.13
CA PHE A 101 -2.57 4.76 4.37
C PHE A 101 -2.28 3.70 3.29
N LEU A 102 -3.32 2.98 2.86
CA LEU A 102 -3.20 1.98 1.80
C LEU A 102 -2.79 2.61 0.46
N ASP A 103 -3.30 3.78 0.10
CA ASP A 103 -2.86 4.49 -1.12
C ASP A 103 -1.37 4.82 -1.06
N GLY A 104 -0.86 5.23 0.11
CA GLY A 104 0.57 5.45 0.32
C GLY A 104 1.39 4.16 0.16
N LEU A 105 0.89 3.04 0.67
CA LEU A 105 1.53 1.74 0.54
C LEU A 105 1.59 1.27 -0.92
N TYR A 106 0.49 1.45 -1.69
CA TYR A 106 0.46 1.16 -3.12
C TYR A 106 1.42 2.07 -3.91
N ALA A 107 1.42 3.38 -3.63
CA ALA A 107 2.33 4.32 -4.27
C ALA A 107 3.81 3.95 -4.05
N PHE A 108 4.16 3.58 -2.82
CA PHE A 108 5.51 3.11 -2.50
C PHE A 108 5.85 1.81 -3.25
N SER A 109 4.90 0.88 -3.36
CA SER A 109 5.07 -0.37 -4.11
C SER A 109 5.35 -0.12 -5.59
N TYR A 110 4.72 0.87 -6.21
CA TYR A 110 5.02 1.28 -7.59
C TYR A 110 6.46 1.80 -7.72
N VAL A 111 6.89 2.67 -6.80
CA VAL A 111 8.26 3.23 -6.81
C VAL A 111 9.29 2.11 -6.66
N VAL A 112 9.08 1.17 -5.75
CA VAL A 112 9.96 0.03 -5.54
C VAL A 112 10.03 -0.84 -6.79
N THR A 113 8.88 -1.23 -7.35
CA THR A 113 8.82 -2.09 -8.55
C THR A 113 9.50 -1.42 -9.75
N LEU A 114 9.25 -0.13 -9.96
CA LEU A 114 9.89 0.64 -11.02
C LEU A 114 11.41 0.73 -10.83
N SER A 115 11.87 0.93 -9.60
CA SER A 115 13.31 0.99 -9.28
C SER A 115 14.03 -0.32 -9.61
N PHE A 116 13.43 -1.46 -9.26
CA PHE A 116 13.96 -2.77 -9.64
C PHE A 116 13.93 -2.98 -11.14
N PHE A 117 12.88 -2.56 -11.83
CA PHE A 117 12.79 -2.67 -13.27
C PHE A 117 13.93 -1.93 -13.97
N VAL A 118 14.16 -0.67 -13.58
CA VAL A 118 15.27 0.14 -14.12
C VAL A 118 16.62 -0.50 -13.81
N LEU A 119 16.80 -1.02 -12.60
CA LEU A 119 18.05 -1.71 -12.21
C LEU A 119 18.28 -2.96 -13.07
N PHE A 120 17.24 -3.77 -13.32
CA PHE A 120 17.35 -4.98 -14.13
C PHE A 120 17.63 -4.66 -15.61
N ILE A 121 17.01 -3.61 -16.18
CA ILE A 121 17.36 -3.13 -17.53
C ILE A 121 18.83 -2.71 -17.58
N TRP A 122 19.27 -1.94 -16.60
CA TRP A 122 20.69 -1.51 -16.55
C TRP A 122 21.63 -2.70 -16.43
N ALA A 123 21.31 -3.67 -15.58
CA ALA A 123 22.09 -4.89 -15.40
C ALA A 123 22.14 -5.72 -16.70
N TYR A 124 20.99 -5.90 -17.36
CA TYR A 124 20.90 -6.63 -18.64
C TYR A 124 21.77 -5.99 -19.71
N ASN A 125 21.62 -4.69 -19.94
CA ASN A 125 22.42 -3.96 -20.96
C ASN A 125 23.93 -3.99 -20.67
N ARG A 126 24.32 -4.00 -19.38
CA ARG A 126 25.73 -4.10 -19.01
C ARG A 126 26.29 -5.51 -19.21
N MET A 127 25.50 -6.54 -18.97
CA MET A 127 25.90 -7.93 -19.17
C MET A 127 26.07 -8.27 -20.65
N ASP A 128 25.26 -7.69 -21.52
CA ASP A 128 25.31 -7.90 -22.97
C ASP A 128 26.54 -7.21 -23.61
N ALA A 129 27.01 -6.11 -23.01
CA ALA A 129 28.09 -5.27 -23.53
C ALA A 129 29.52 -5.73 -23.10
N ILE A 130 29.68 -6.73 -22.23
CA ILE A 130 30.96 -7.08 -21.62
C ILE A 130 31.45 -8.48 -22.08
N GLU A 131 32.75 -8.54 -22.45
CA GLU A 131 33.48 -9.79 -22.72
C GLU A 131 33.49 -10.72 -21.49
N GLU A 132 33.49 -12.01 -21.75
CA GLU A 132 33.37 -13.08 -20.75
C GLU A 132 34.36 -12.96 -19.57
N GLN A 133 35.56 -12.41 -19.84
CA GLN A 133 36.67 -12.32 -18.88
C GLN A 133 36.36 -11.38 -17.69
N ASN A 134 35.52 -10.34 -17.89
CA ASN A 134 35.13 -9.35 -16.86
C ASN A 134 33.76 -9.60 -16.26
N ARG A 135 33.05 -10.62 -16.70
CA ARG A 135 31.66 -10.94 -16.32
C ARG A 135 31.51 -11.20 -14.82
N ALA A 136 32.44 -11.92 -14.21
CA ALA A 136 32.37 -12.25 -12.78
C ALA A 136 32.46 -11.02 -11.85
N ALA A 137 33.28 -10.03 -12.21
CA ALA A 137 33.40 -8.79 -11.43
C ALA A 137 32.11 -7.93 -11.54
N LEU A 138 31.50 -7.91 -12.74
CA LEU A 138 30.26 -7.21 -12.97
C LEU A 138 29.09 -7.83 -12.21
N VAL A 139 28.96 -9.15 -12.22
CA VAL A 139 27.93 -9.90 -11.47
C VAL A 139 27.96 -9.53 -9.99
N ARG A 140 29.15 -9.56 -9.35
CA ARG A 140 29.28 -9.16 -7.94
C ARG A 140 28.85 -7.72 -7.67
N ARG A 141 29.07 -6.82 -8.62
CA ARG A 141 28.66 -5.42 -8.50
C ARG A 141 27.15 -5.28 -8.62
N ILE A 142 26.52 -5.98 -9.55
CA ILE A 142 25.06 -6.00 -9.73
C ILE A 142 24.41 -6.59 -8.48
N ASP A 143 24.87 -7.72 -7.99
CA ASP A 143 24.35 -8.37 -6.77
C ASP A 143 24.45 -7.43 -5.56
N GLY A 144 25.52 -6.63 -5.47
CA GLY A 144 25.66 -5.62 -4.41
C GLY A 144 24.64 -4.48 -4.50
N TRP A 145 24.26 -4.03 -5.70
CA TRP A 145 23.21 -3.04 -5.91
C TRP A 145 21.82 -3.62 -5.65
N ASP A 146 21.58 -4.85 -6.09
CA ASP A 146 20.36 -5.59 -5.85
C ASP A 146 20.05 -5.71 -4.34
N GLN A 147 21.06 -6.15 -3.57
CA GLN A 147 20.94 -6.28 -2.12
C GLN A 147 20.68 -4.93 -1.42
N ARG A 148 21.35 -3.86 -1.84
CA ARG A 148 21.12 -2.52 -1.28
C ARG A 148 19.71 -2.05 -1.56
N LEU A 149 19.23 -2.19 -2.79
CA LEU A 149 17.88 -1.78 -3.14
C LEU A 149 16.83 -2.61 -2.38
N GLN A 150 17.07 -3.91 -2.22
CA GLN A 150 16.23 -4.79 -1.41
C GLN A 150 16.17 -4.33 0.05
N GLN A 151 17.32 -4.03 0.67
CA GLN A 151 17.38 -3.52 2.05
C GLN A 151 16.66 -2.17 2.20
N PHE A 152 16.91 -1.22 1.29
CA PHE A 152 16.20 0.08 1.30
C PHE A 152 14.70 -0.08 1.16
N SER A 153 14.23 -0.99 0.32
CA SER A 153 12.81 -1.26 0.15
C SER A 153 12.19 -1.85 1.42
N LEU A 154 12.86 -2.81 2.07
CA LEU A 154 12.41 -3.38 3.34
C LEU A 154 12.35 -2.33 4.47
N ILE A 155 13.37 -1.48 4.57
CA ILE A 155 13.41 -0.37 5.53
C ILE A 155 12.27 0.61 5.24
N GLY A 156 12.03 0.94 3.97
CA GLY A 156 10.94 1.82 3.54
C GLY A 156 9.56 1.29 3.94
N TYR A 157 9.30 0.00 3.73
CA TYR A 157 8.05 -0.63 4.19
C TYR A 157 7.94 -0.61 5.72
N GLY A 158 9.03 -0.90 6.44
CA GLY A 158 9.08 -0.81 7.90
C GLY A 158 8.74 0.59 8.40
N LEU A 159 9.34 1.62 7.80
CA LEU A 159 9.06 3.01 8.13
C LEU A 159 7.60 3.40 7.87
N LEU A 160 7.02 2.98 6.74
CA LEU A 160 5.60 3.23 6.44
C LEU A 160 4.68 2.60 7.50
N VAL A 161 4.97 1.38 7.92
CA VAL A 161 4.18 0.71 8.98
C VAL A 161 4.33 1.43 10.32
N ILE A 162 5.55 1.86 10.69
CA ILE A 162 5.81 2.61 11.93
C ILE A 162 5.09 3.97 11.91
N LEU A 163 5.17 4.70 10.79
CA LEU A 163 4.49 6.00 10.62
C LEU A 163 2.96 5.84 10.70
N ALA A 164 2.43 4.76 10.13
CA ALA A 164 1.01 4.43 10.27
C ALA A 164 0.64 4.19 11.74
N TRP A 165 1.45 3.42 12.46
CA TRP A 165 1.23 3.13 13.87
C TRP A 165 1.28 4.39 14.74
N TRP A 166 2.16 5.33 14.42
CA TRP A 166 2.33 6.58 15.19
C TRP A 166 1.21 7.59 14.95
N ARG A 167 0.51 7.47 13.81
CA ARG A 167 -0.57 8.38 13.43
C ARG A 167 -1.95 7.92 13.94
N PHE A 168 -2.09 6.68 14.39
CA PHE A 168 -3.28 6.08 15.00
C PHE A 168 -3.13 5.90 16.50
#